data_641d4b396a2cd8f252ef5e15258d806b
#
_entry.id   641d4b396a2cd8f252ef5e15258d806b
#
_cell.length_a   1.000
_cell.length_b   1.000
_cell.length_c   1.000
_cell.angle_alpha   90.00
_cell.angle_beta   90.00
_cell.angle_gamma   90.00
#
_symmetry.space_group_name_H-M   'P 1'
#
loop_
_entity.id
_entity.type
_entity.pdbx_description
1 polymer ?
#
loop_
_entity_poly.entity_id
_entity_poly.type
_entity_poly.pdbx_seq_one_letter_code
_entity_poly.pdbx_strand_id
1 'polypeptide(L)'
;MFTKKHIQQFSTIETPFYYYDTAILQKTIAAIKKSAPSHYHIHYALKANAHPTLLKFIKETGFGADCVSGNEVKRAIECDFMPKDIVFAGVGKSDKEINYALDNDIFCFNVESIHELQVMNQLAIFKNKTAEVALRINPNVDAYTHKYITTGLEENKFGINPYEFDAVLSELKKLTNIKLIGLHFHIGSQIQDLSPFKNLCLRVNEINKWFIQKGYLLPHINLGGGLGINYKEPDAQAIVDFEGYFNVFKQFLELHPSQQIHFELGRCIVGQCGSLISKVLYIKNGINTNFAILDAGMTELIRPALYQAYHKIENISTNYEIVNPQSSIINYKYDIVGPICESSDCFGKAVNLPETKRGDLIAIRSAGAYGEVMSSKYNLRDDVKSVFD
;
A
#
# COMPACT_ATOMS: atom_id res chain seq x y z
N MET A 1 16.03 -9.81 10.15
CA MET A 1 17.50 -9.93 9.84
C MET A 1 17.73 -11.22 9.09
N PHE A 2 18.49 -11.21 7.99
CA PHE A 2 18.79 -12.42 7.22
C PHE A 2 19.73 -13.35 7.96
N THR A 3 19.47 -14.66 7.91
CA THR A 3 20.30 -15.70 8.51
C THR A 3 21.36 -16.20 7.51
N LYS A 4 22.37 -16.91 7.99
CA LYS A 4 23.36 -17.57 7.11
C LYS A 4 22.70 -18.49 6.07
N LYS A 5 21.61 -19.17 6.45
CA LYS A 5 20.85 -20.04 5.54
C LYS A 5 20.23 -19.23 4.40
N HIS A 6 19.64 -18.06 4.70
CA HIS A 6 19.06 -17.18 3.66
C HIS A 6 20.15 -16.76 2.65
N ILE A 7 21.33 -16.37 3.11
CA ILE A 7 22.41 -15.91 2.21
C ILE A 7 22.95 -17.05 1.34
N GLN A 8 23.10 -18.23 1.90
CA GLN A 8 23.46 -19.41 1.12
C GLN A 8 22.40 -19.70 0.03
N GLN A 9 21.13 -19.62 0.37
CA GLN A 9 20.03 -19.76 -0.60
C GLN A 9 20.10 -18.66 -1.68
N PHE A 10 20.22 -17.39 -1.26
CA PHE A 10 20.26 -16.26 -2.20
C PHE A 10 21.43 -16.32 -3.16
N SER A 11 22.59 -16.86 -2.73
CA SER A 11 23.76 -17.02 -3.60
C SER A 11 23.55 -18.01 -4.75
N THR A 12 22.52 -18.87 -4.68
CA THR A 12 22.17 -19.84 -5.73
C THR A 12 21.09 -19.35 -6.67
N ILE A 13 20.47 -18.20 -6.37
CA ILE A 13 19.39 -17.62 -7.16
C ILE A 13 19.95 -16.49 -8.03
N GLU A 14 19.51 -16.42 -9.27
CA GLU A 14 19.85 -15.33 -10.18
C GLU A 14 19.24 -14.00 -9.68
N THR A 15 20.09 -13.01 -9.45
CA THR A 15 19.69 -11.66 -9.04
C THR A 15 19.41 -10.77 -10.28
N PRO A 16 18.60 -9.70 -10.16
CA PRO A 16 17.87 -9.29 -8.97
C PRO A 16 16.58 -10.08 -8.76
N PHE A 17 16.13 -10.19 -7.50
CA PHE A 17 14.84 -10.78 -7.18
C PHE A 17 14.23 -10.16 -5.91
N TYR A 18 12.90 -10.19 -5.80
CA TYR A 18 12.18 -9.89 -4.56
C TYR A 18 12.14 -11.14 -3.66
N TYR A 19 12.57 -10.98 -2.42
CA TYR A 19 12.41 -11.98 -1.38
C TYR A 19 11.29 -11.58 -0.43
N TYR A 20 10.36 -12.48 -0.16
CA TYR A 20 9.24 -12.29 0.77
C TYR A 20 9.36 -13.26 1.94
N ASP A 21 9.56 -12.70 3.15
CA ASP A 21 9.54 -13.40 4.43
C ASP A 21 8.09 -13.62 4.87
N THR A 22 7.57 -14.83 4.64
CA THR A 22 6.19 -15.17 4.97
C THR A 22 5.94 -15.20 6.47
N ALA A 23 6.96 -15.47 7.29
CA ALA A 23 6.84 -15.44 8.75
C ALA A 23 6.60 -14.01 9.27
N ILE A 24 7.22 -12.99 8.67
CA ILE A 24 6.93 -11.58 8.98
C ILE A 24 5.49 -11.25 8.58
N LEU A 25 5.04 -11.67 7.40
CA LEU A 25 3.67 -11.46 6.95
C LEU A 25 2.65 -12.11 7.90
N GLN A 26 2.87 -13.35 8.31
CA GLN A 26 2.02 -14.06 9.27
C GLN A 26 1.92 -13.33 10.60
N LYS A 27 3.05 -12.88 11.15
CA LYS A 27 3.11 -12.11 12.40
C LYS A 27 2.37 -10.77 12.27
N THR A 28 2.50 -10.10 11.14
CA THR A 28 1.81 -8.83 10.85
C THR A 28 0.30 -9.03 10.85
N ILE A 29 -0.19 -10.05 10.16
CA ILE A 29 -1.62 -10.37 10.10
C ILE A 29 -2.14 -10.78 11.48
N ALA A 30 -1.38 -11.59 12.23
CA ALA A 30 -1.74 -11.96 13.60
C ALA A 30 -1.86 -10.73 14.52
N ALA A 31 -0.95 -9.75 14.39
CA ALA A 31 -1.01 -8.51 15.15
C ALA A 31 -2.25 -7.67 14.79
N ILE A 32 -2.62 -7.59 13.50
CA ILE A 32 -3.86 -6.93 13.07
C ILE A 32 -5.07 -7.61 13.71
N LYS A 33 -5.19 -8.94 13.57
CA LYS A 33 -6.33 -9.71 14.12
C LYS A 33 -6.45 -9.62 15.63
N LYS A 34 -5.32 -9.52 16.33
CA LYS A 34 -5.29 -9.35 17.78
C LYS A 34 -5.77 -7.96 18.21
N SER A 35 -5.43 -6.93 17.46
CA SER A 35 -5.64 -5.53 17.83
C SER A 35 -6.97 -4.97 17.32
N ALA A 36 -7.43 -5.40 16.14
CA ALA A 36 -8.70 -4.98 15.56
C ALA A 36 -9.87 -5.65 16.28
N PRO A 37 -10.92 -4.92 16.68
CA PRO A 37 -12.19 -5.50 17.11
C PRO A 37 -12.78 -6.42 16.04
N SER A 38 -13.52 -7.44 16.45
CA SER A 38 -14.11 -8.44 15.55
C SER A 38 -15.12 -7.87 14.54
N HIS A 39 -15.68 -6.69 14.81
CA HIS A 39 -16.60 -5.96 13.92
C HIS A 39 -15.89 -4.97 12.97
N TYR A 40 -14.54 -4.92 12.97
CA TYR A 40 -13.77 -4.16 11.99
C TYR A 40 -13.48 -5.04 10.77
N HIS A 41 -13.80 -4.51 9.59
CA HIS A 41 -13.55 -5.18 8.32
C HIS A 41 -12.25 -4.64 7.71
N ILE A 42 -11.31 -5.52 7.45
CA ILE A 42 -10.02 -5.16 6.86
C ILE A 42 -10.04 -5.57 5.39
N HIS A 43 -9.85 -4.61 4.48
CA HIS A 43 -9.60 -4.83 3.07
C HIS A 43 -8.12 -4.62 2.79
N TYR A 44 -7.49 -5.58 2.14
CA TYR A 44 -6.11 -5.45 1.70
C TYR A 44 -6.06 -4.64 0.40
N ALA A 45 -5.25 -3.58 0.37
CA ALA A 45 -5.09 -2.73 -0.81
C ALA A 45 -4.13 -3.36 -1.82
N LEU A 46 -4.69 -3.93 -2.91
CA LEU A 46 -3.92 -4.66 -3.94
C LEU A 46 -2.83 -3.82 -4.59
N LYS A 47 -3.05 -2.50 -4.71
CA LYS A 47 -2.05 -1.55 -5.23
C LYS A 47 -0.72 -1.57 -4.47
N ALA A 48 -0.70 -2.06 -3.23
CA ALA A 48 0.55 -2.21 -2.49
C ALA A 48 1.40 -3.36 -3.03
N ASN A 49 0.79 -4.51 -3.31
CA ASN A 49 1.39 -5.66 -3.99
C ASN A 49 0.29 -6.62 -4.44
N ALA A 50 0.22 -6.92 -5.72
CA ALA A 50 -0.80 -7.79 -6.32
C ALA A 50 -0.26 -9.16 -6.73
N HIS A 51 0.87 -9.60 -6.14
CA HIS A 51 1.45 -10.93 -6.43
C HIS A 51 0.49 -12.05 -5.97
N PRO A 52 0.15 -13.03 -6.83
CA PRO A 52 -0.87 -14.05 -6.53
C PRO A 52 -0.61 -14.83 -5.24
N THR A 53 0.64 -15.18 -4.96
CA THR A 53 1.02 -15.90 -3.74
C THR A 53 0.68 -15.11 -2.48
N LEU A 54 1.01 -13.80 -2.46
CA LEU A 54 0.66 -12.93 -1.33
C LEU A 54 -0.85 -12.77 -1.18
N LEU A 55 -1.56 -12.58 -2.31
CA LEU A 55 -3.01 -12.40 -2.30
C LEU A 55 -3.73 -13.63 -1.75
N LYS A 56 -3.35 -14.84 -2.19
CA LYS A 56 -3.93 -16.10 -1.67
C LYS A 56 -3.66 -16.26 -0.18
N PHE A 57 -2.45 -15.96 0.25
CA PHE A 57 -2.11 -15.99 1.68
C PHE A 57 -2.96 -15.00 2.50
N ILE A 58 -3.14 -13.78 2.01
CA ILE A 58 -3.95 -12.75 2.69
C ILE A 58 -5.43 -13.13 2.70
N LYS A 59 -5.96 -13.63 1.58
CA LYS A 59 -7.35 -14.08 1.47
C LYS A 59 -7.71 -15.17 2.50
N GLU A 60 -6.82 -16.13 2.73
CA GLU A 60 -7.02 -17.19 3.74
C GLU A 60 -7.19 -16.65 5.17
N THR A 61 -6.79 -15.42 5.39
CA THR A 61 -6.95 -14.75 6.70
C THR A 61 -8.35 -14.17 6.93
N GLY A 62 -9.20 -14.13 5.89
CA GLY A 62 -10.53 -13.53 5.94
C GLY A 62 -10.57 -12.03 5.69
N PHE A 63 -9.46 -11.43 5.23
CA PHE A 63 -9.47 -10.04 4.77
C PHE A 63 -10.14 -9.93 3.41
N GLY A 64 -10.84 -8.80 3.16
CA GLY A 64 -11.34 -8.42 1.85
C GLY A 64 -10.24 -7.80 0.97
N ALA A 65 -10.65 -7.30 -0.20
CA ALA A 65 -9.76 -6.66 -1.16
C ALA A 65 -10.19 -5.21 -1.44
N ASP A 66 -9.24 -4.26 -1.38
CA ASP A 66 -9.39 -2.90 -1.91
C ASP A 66 -8.68 -2.84 -3.26
N CYS A 67 -9.47 -2.56 -4.32
CA CYS A 67 -9.04 -2.51 -5.70
C CYS A 67 -9.17 -1.09 -6.26
N VAL A 68 -8.25 -0.69 -7.14
CA VAL A 68 -8.24 0.64 -7.76
C VAL A 68 -8.23 0.57 -9.30
N SER A 69 -8.42 -0.62 -9.85
CA SER A 69 -8.64 -0.87 -11.29
C SER A 69 -9.46 -2.14 -11.51
N GLY A 70 -10.08 -2.26 -12.68
CA GLY A 70 -10.81 -3.48 -13.03
C GLY A 70 -9.91 -4.72 -13.10
N ASN A 71 -8.63 -4.56 -13.44
CA ASN A 71 -7.67 -5.66 -13.42
C ASN A 71 -7.30 -6.10 -11.99
N GLU A 72 -7.30 -5.19 -11.01
CA GLU A 72 -7.16 -5.57 -9.60
C GLU A 72 -8.40 -6.31 -9.09
N VAL A 73 -9.62 -5.88 -9.48
CA VAL A 73 -10.86 -6.64 -9.20
C VAL A 73 -10.77 -8.05 -9.79
N LYS A 74 -10.35 -8.17 -11.05
CA LYS A 74 -10.14 -9.47 -11.71
C LYS A 74 -9.12 -10.31 -10.97
N ARG A 75 -7.97 -9.74 -10.60
CA ARG A 75 -6.92 -10.43 -9.85
C ARG A 75 -7.40 -10.88 -8.48
N ALA A 76 -8.20 -10.08 -7.77
CA ALA A 76 -8.79 -10.47 -6.50
C ALA A 76 -9.68 -11.71 -6.65
N ILE A 77 -10.57 -11.71 -7.66
CA ILE A 77 -11.44 -12.86 -7.96
C ILE A 77 -10.63 -14.09 -8.36
N GLU A 78 -9.60 -13.95 -9.19
CA GLU A 78 -8.68 -15.04 -9.59
C GLU A 78 -7.90 -15.62 -8.39
N CYS A 79 -7.72 -14.84 -7.34
CA CYS A 79 -7.10 -15.27 -6.08
C CYS A 79 -8.13 -15.66 -5.01
N ASP A 80 -9.36 -15.97 -5.42
CA ASP A 80 -10.46 -16.50 -4.59
C ASP A 80 -11.01 -15.52 -3.53
N PHE A 81 -10.81 -14.20 -3.65
CA PHE A 81 -11.55 -13.25 -2.83
C PHE A 81 -13.02 -13.28 -3.19
N MET A 82 -13.89 -13.34 -2.18
CA MET A 82 -15.33 -13.33 -2.43
C MET A 82 -15.74 -11.94 -2.95
N PRO A 83 -16.54 -11.84 -4.04
CA PRO A 83 -16.98 -10.55 -4.59
C PRO A 83 -17.58 -9.62 -3.53
N LYS A 84 -18.37 -10.17 -2.60
CA LYS A 84 -18.96 -9.44 -1.46
C LYS A 84 -17.95 -8.83 -0.47
N ASP A 85 -16.66 -9.15 -0.60
CA ASP A 85 -15.59 -8.62 0.23
C ASP A 85 -14.64 -7.71 -0.57
N ILE A 86 -15.02 -7.36 -1.84
CA ILE A 86 -14.23 -6.51 -2.73
C ILE A 86 -14.82 -5.11 -2.77
N VAL A 87 -13.99 -4.10 -2.48
CA VAL A 87 -14.30 -2.68 -2.70
C VAL A 87 -13.51 -2.15 -3.89
N PHE A 88 -14.10 -1.23 -4.67
CA PHE A 88 -13.46 -0.65 -5.85
C PHE A 88 -13.44 0.87 -5.79
N ALA A 89 -12.26 1.43 -5.56
CA ALA A 89 -11.98 2.87 -5.48
C ALA A 89 -11.28 3.40 -6.76
N GLY A 90 -11.01 4.70 -6.80
CA GLY A 90 -10.27 5.38 -7.88
C GLY A 90 -11.12 6.35 -8.68
N VAL A 91 -10.51 7.49 -9.03
CA VAL A 91 -11.16 8.65 -9.69
C VAL A 91 -11.47 8.43 -11.18
N GLY A 92 -10.95 7.38 -11.79
CA GLY A 92 -11.01 7.18 -13.24
C GLY A 92 -11.46 5.77 -13.62
N LYS A 93 -12.51 5.24 -12.96
CA LYS A 93 -13.10 3.96 -13.37
C LYS A 93 -13.73 4.10 -14.74
N SER A 94 -13.27 3.31 -15.71
CA SER A 94 -13.84 3.26 -17.05
C SER A 94 -15.12 2.42 -17.10
N ASP A 95 -15.96 2.64 -18.11
CA ASP A 95 -17.17 1.86 -18.33
C ASP A 95 -16.91 0.34 -18.36
N LYS A 96 -15.78 -0.06 -18.96
CA LYS A 96 -15.36 -1.47 -19.00
C LYS A 96 -15.12 -2.03 -17.61
N GLU A 97 -14.46 -1.27 -16.74
CA GLU A 97 -14.12 -1.69 -15.39
C GLU A 97 -15.35 -1.69 -14.48
N ILE A 98 -16.23 -0.67 -14.60
CA ILE A 98 -17.49 -0.62 -13.89
C ILE A 98 -18.37 -1.81 -14.31
N ASN A 99 -18.49 -2.06 -15.61
CA ASN A 99 -19.26 -3.20 -16.12
C ASN A 99 -18.74 -4.54 -15.63
N TYR A 100 -17.41 -4.73 -15.58
CA TYR A 100 -16.81 -5.95 -15.07
C TYR A 100 -17.11 -6.15 -13.57
N ALA A 101 -17.01 -5.09 -12.78
CA ALA A 101 -17.30 -5.13 -11.35
C ALA A 101 -18.78 -5.36 -11.05
N LEU A 102 -19.71 -4.74 -11.85
CA LEU A 102 -21.14 -5.01 -11.78
C LEU A 102 -21.48 -6.46 -12.13
N ASP A 103 -20.85 -7.04 -13.17
CA ASP A 103 -21.09 -8.43 -13.58
C ASP A 103 -20.70 -9.42 -12.49
N ASN A 104 -19.73 -9.08 -11.67
CA ASN A 104 -19.24 -9.92 -10.58
C ASN A 104 -19.89 -9.62 -9.22
N ASP A 105 -20.85 -8.68 -9.13
CA ASP A 105 -21.56 -8.33 -7.90
C ASP A 105 -20.60 -8.03 -6.72
N ILE A 106 -19.62 -7.13 -6.93
CA ILE A 106 -18.71 -6.73 -5.87
C ILE A 106 -19.46 -6.00 -4.74
N PHE A 107 -18.87 -5.97 -3.55
CA PHE A 107 -19.48 -5.38 -2.36
C PHE A 107 -19.80 -3.90 -2.54
N CYS A 108 -18.85 -3.09 -2.99
CA CYS A 108 -19.04 -1.64 -2.98
C CYS A 108 -18.12 -0.91 -3.97
N PHE A 109 -18.67 0.09 -4.66
CA PHE A 109 -17.90 1.09 -5.41
C PHE A 109 -17.69 2.33 -4.52
N ASN A 110 -16.45 2.73 -4.29
CA ASN A 110 -16.12 4.01 -3.67
C ASN A 110 -16.16 5.09 -4.76
N VAL A 111 -17.19 5.92 -4.77
CA VAL A 111 -17.50 6.90 -5.82
C VAL A 111 -16.97 8.27 -5.46
N GLU A 112 -16.39 8.97 -6.42
CA GLU A 112 -15.62 10.20 -6.19
C GLU A 112 -16.24 11.46 -6.79
N SER A 113 -17.37 11.35 -7.54
CA SER A 113 -18.06 12.51 -8.12
C SER A 113 -19.53 12.22 -8.46
N ILE A 114 -20.33 13.29 -8.64
CA ILE A 114 -21.71 13.20 -9.12
C ILE A 114 -21.76 12.61 -10.53
N HIS A 115 -20.84 13.00 -11.41
CA HIS A 115 -20.78 12.48 -12.77
C HIS A 115 -20.51 10.98 -12.81
N GLU A 116 -19.64 10.48 -11.95
CA GLU A 116 -19.39 9.03 -11.82
C GLU A 116 -20.67 8.28 -11.37
N LEU A 117 -21.44 8.83 -10.41
CA LEU A 117 -22.73 8.27 -10.00
C LEU A 117 -23.71 8.18 -11.17
N GLN A 118 -23.80 9.21 -12.01
CA GLN A 118 -24.68 9.25 -13.18
C GLN A 118 -24.30 8.18 -14.21
N VAL A 119 -23.01 8.09 -14.55
CA VAL A 119 -22.50 7.07 -15.49
C VAL A 119 -22.74 5.66 -14.93
N MET A 120 -22.43 5.44 -13.65
CA MET A 120 -22.63 4.14 -13.00
C MET A 120 -24.10 3.73 -13.00
N ASN A 121 -25.02 4.67 -12.75
CA ASN A 121 -26.46 4.40 -12.83
C ASN A 121 -26.90 3.95 -14.24
N GLN A 122 -26.41 4.62 -15.28
CA GLN A 122 -26.72 4.25 -16.67
C GLN A 122 -26.24 2.83 -17.00
N LEU A 123 -25.01 2.50 -16.59
CA LEU A 123 -24.43 1.17 -16.80
C LEU A 123 -25.17 0.10 -16.00
N ALA A 124 -25.56 0.41 -14.76
CA ALA A 124 -26.34 -0.49 -13.92
C ALA A 124 -27.77 -0.74 -14.48
N ILE A 125 -28.45 0.30 -14.99
CA ILE A 125 -29.72 0.17 -15.69
C ILE A 125 -29.56 -0.78 -16.89
N PHE A 126 -28.56 -0.54 -17.75
CA PHE A 126 -28.32 -1.35 -18.95
C PHE A 126 -28.13 -2.82 -18.60
N LYS A 127 -27.51 -3.12 -17.45
CA LYS A 127 -27.27 -4.49 -16.96
C LYS A 127 -28.40 -5.07 -16.11
N ASN A 128 -29.47 -4.30 -15.88
CA ASN A 128 -30.53 -4.66 -14.94
C ASN A 128 -29.99 -5.03 -13.55
N LYS A 129 -29.01 -4.26 -13.06
CA LYS A 129 -28.37 -4.41 -11.74
C LYS A 129 -28.51 -3.15 -10.92
N THR A 130 -28.20 -3.23 -9.64
CA THR A 130 -28.09 -2.08 -8.75
C THR A 130 -26.65 -2.00 -8.25
N ALA A 131 -26.00 -0.86 -8.41
CA ALA A 131 -24.66 -0.62 -7.87
C ALA A 131 -24.74 -0.19 -6.41
N GLU A 132 -24.10 -0.92 -5.51
CA GLU A 132 -23.89 -0.51 -4.13
C GLU A 132 -22.69 0.43 -4.05
N VAL A 133 -22.89 1.64 -3.51
CA VAL A 133 -21.88 2.69 -3.53
C VAL A 133 -21.61 3.28 -2.14
N ALA A 134 -20.37 3.65 -1.88
CA ALA A 134 -19.98 4.54 -0.80
C ALA A 134 -19.46 5.85 -1.40
N LEU A 135 -19.84 6.99 -0.84
CA LEU A 135 -19.33 8.28 -1.26
C LEU A 135 -17.93 8.47 -0.66
N ARG A 136 -16.91 8.60 -1.50
CA ARG A 136 -15.61 9.01 -1.03
C ARG A 136 -15.64 10.51 -0.74
N ILE A 137 -15.44 10.83 0.52
CA ILE A 137 -15.47 12.19 1.03
C ILE A 137 -14.05 12.69 1.21
N ASN A 138 -13.82 13.92 0.76
CA ASN A 138 -12.61 14.65 1.11
C ASN A 138 -12.79 15.26 2.52
N PRO A 139 -12.10 14.75 3.56
CA PRO A 139 -12.30 15.21 4.91
C PRO A 139 -11.59 16.54 5.21
N ASN A 140 -10.76 17.04 4.29
CA ASN A 140 -9.88 18.19 4.47
C ASN A 140 -8.99 18.07 5.72
N VAL A 141 -8.35 16.91 5.86
CA VAL A 141 -7.41 16.58 6.95
C VAL A 141 -6.00 16.51 6.38
N ASP A 142 -5.08 17.30 6.92
CA ASP A 142 -3.65 17.21 6.59
C ASP A 142 -3.01 16.04 7.31
N ALA A 143 -2.42 15.14 6.54
CA ALA A 143 -1.71 13.96 7.03
C ALA A 143 -0.20 14.21 7.23
N TYR A 144 0.29 15.43 6.94
CA TYR A 144 1.72 15.81 7.03
C TYR A 144 2.66 14.83 6.31
N THR A 145 2.22 14.30 5.16
CA THR A 145 2.97 13.33 4.36
C THR A 145 3.59 13.98 3.12
N HIS A 146 4.40 13.21 2.37
CA HIS A 146 5.00 13.70 1.14
C HIS A 146 3.92 14.17 0.16
N LYS A 147 4.15 15.33 -0.51
CA LYS A 147 3.21 16.01 -1.41
C LYS A 147 2.49 15.08 -2.41
N TYR A 148 3.20 14.08 -2.95
CA TYR A 148 2.63 13.16 -3.95
C TYR A 148 1.79 12.01 -3.36
N ILE A 149 1.72 11.85 -2.03
CA ILE A 149 0.95 10.80 -1.37
C ILE A 149 -0.10 11.32 -0.37
N THR A 150 -0.29 12.64 -0.30
CA THR A 150 -1.38 13.30 0.45
C THR A 150 -2.63 13.33 -0.42
N THR A 151 -3.78 12.89 0.11
CA THR A 151 -5.03 12.76 -0.64
C THR A 151 -6.24 13.40 0.04
N GLY A 152 -6.08 13.97 1.23
CA GLY A 152 -7.17 14.47 2.06
C GLY A 152 -7.36 16.00 2.05
N LEU A 153 -6.74 16.74 1.14
CA LEU A 153 -6.83 18.21 1.06
C LEU A 153 -7.88 18.67 0.02
N GLU A 154 -8.44 19.86 0.21
CA GLU A 154 -9.56 20.41 -0.55
C GLU A 154 -9.29 20.52 -2.06
N GLU A 155 -8.10 20.95 -2.47
CA GLU A 155 -7.70 21.02 -3.88
C GLU A 155 -6.99 19.74 -4.33
N ASN A 156 -7.69 18.60 -4.26
CA ASN A 156 -7.20 17.31 -4.72
C ASN A 156 -8.17 16.69 -5.72
N LYS A 157 -7.66 15.85 -6.63
CA LYS A 157 -8.49 15.11 -7.59
C LYS A 157 -9.41 14.07 -6.94
N PHE A 158 -9.27 13.82 -5.64
CA PHE A 158 -9.94 12.75 -4.92
C PHE A 158 -11.09 13.26 -4.06
N GLY A 159 -12.21 12.53 -4.14
CA GLY A 159 -13.33 12.66 -3.22
C GLY A 159 -14.24 13.85 -3.46
N ILE A 160 -15.42 13.78 -2.86
CA ILE A 160 -16.49 14.77 -2.85
C ILE A 160 -16.25 15.72 -1.68
N ASN A 161 -16.32 17.01 -1.93
CA ASN A 161 -16.15 18.02 -0.90
C ASN A 161 -17.47 18.30 -0.15
N PRO A 162 -17.41 18.76 1.12
CA PRO A 162 -18.61 19.01 1.92
C PRO A 162 -19.63 19.98 1.29
N TYR A 163 -19.17 20.96 0.52
CA TYR A 163 -20.07 21.90 -0.17
C TYR A 163 -20.89 21.27 -1.31
N GLU A 164 -20.54 20.07 -1.76
CA GLU A 164 -21.25 19.31 -2.79
C GLU A 164 -22.33 18.37 -2.21
N PHE A 165 -22.38 18.14 -0.90
CA PHE A 165 -23.23 17.12 -0.29
C PHE A 165 -24.73 17.26 -0.61
N ASP A 166 -25.29 18.46 -0.53
CA ASP A 166 -26.71 18.66 -0.86
C ASP A 166 -26.99 18.37 -2.34
N ALA A 167 -26.06 18.71 -3.25
CA ALA A 167 -26.17 18.41 -4.67
C ALA A 167 -26.10 16.89 -4.92
N VAL A 168 -25.17 16.17 -4.26
CA VAL A 168 -25.05 14.70 -4.32
C VAL A 168 -26.33 14.03 -3.85
N LEU A 169 -26.89 14.44 -2.70
CA LEU A 169 -28.14 13.86 -2.18
C LEU A 169 -29.34 14.15 -3.08
N SER A 170 -29.37 15.34 -3.70
CA SER A 170 -30.39 15.67 -4.69
C SER A 170 -30.28 14.80 -5.94
N GLU A 171 -29.09 14.53 -6.42
CA GLU A 171 -28.88 13.67 -7.57
C GLU A 171 -29.22 12.21 -7.27
N LEU A 172 -28.77 11.68 -6.13
CA LEU A 172 -29.06 10.31 -5.71
C LEU A 172 -30.55 9.95 -5.72
N LYS A 173 -31.44 10.93 -5.43
CA LYS A 173 -32.90 10.72 -5.48
C LYS A 173 -33.44 10.43 -6.89
N LYS A 174 -32.66 10.76 -7.93
CA LYS A 174 -33.03 10.53 -9.35
C LYS A 174 -32.44 9.23 -9.91
N LEU A 175 -31.43 8.66 -9.21
CA LEU A 175 -30.68 7.50 -9.68
C LEU A 175 -31.31 6.21 -9.15
N THR A 176 -32.05 5.51 -10.02
CA THR A 176 -32.88 4.36 -9.64
C THR A 176 -32.07 3.07 -9.39
N ASN A 177 -30.88 2.98 -9.97
CA ASN A 177 -30.02 1.78 -9.92
C ASN A 177 -28.75 2.01 -9.12
N ILE A 178 -28.76 3.04 -8.25
CA ILE A 178 -27.71 3.30 -7.27
C ILE A 178 -28.27 3.09 -5.86
N LYS A 179 -27.55 2.32 -5.04
CA LYS A 179 -27.86 2.16 -3.62
C LYS A 179 -26.71 2.71 -2.79
N LEU A 180 -26.94 3.84 -2.14
CA LEU A 180 -25.96 4.41 -1.21
C LEU A 180 -25.91 3.58 0.07
N ILE A 181 -24.75 2.94 0.35
CA ILE A 181 -24.56 2.08 1.50
C ILE A 181 -23.51 2.60 2.50
N GLY A 182 -22.69 3.60 2.14
CA GLY A 182 -21.63 4.03 3.03
C GLY A 182 -20.96 5.35 2.69
N LEU A 183 -20.04 5.72 3.59
CA LEU A 183 -19.08 6.79 3.39
C LEU A 183 -17.66 6.19 3.38
N HIS A 184 -16.81 6.74 2.54
CA HIS A 184 -15.42 6.33 2.42
C HIS A 184 -14.49 7.54 2.61
N PHE A 185 -13.39 7.33 3.30
CA PHE A 185 -12.38 8.36 3.60
C PHE A 185 -10.98 7.81 3.33
N HIS A 186 -10.07 8.68 2.93
CA HIS A 186 -8.66 8.33 2.81
C HIS A 186 -7.80 9.59 2.86
N ILE A 187 -6.89 9.70 3.83
CA ILE A 187 -6.15 10.95 4.09
C ILE A 187 -4.71 10.94 3.57
N GLY A 188 -4.19 9.79 3.17
CA GLY A 188 -2.81 9.70 2.64
C GLY A 188 -2.14 8.36 2.88
N SER A 189 -0.81 8.33 2.74
CA SER A 189 -0.02 7.11 2.87
C SER A 189 1.27 7.38 3.63
N GLN A 190 1.84 6.36 4.28
CA GLN A 190 3.07 6.44 5.07
C GLN A 190 2.93 7.39 6.28
N ILE A 191 1.79 7.35 6.96
CA ILE A 191 1.49 8.15 8.15
C ILE A 191 2.01 7.39 9.36
N GLN A 192 3.02 7.93 10.05
CA GLN A 192 3.62 7.33 11.24
C GLN A 192 3.14 7.98 12.54
N ASP A 193 2.83 9.27 12.50
CA ASP A 193 2.14 9.96 13.61
C ASP A 193 0.65 9.62 13.57
N LEU A 194 0.08 9.24 14.70
CA LEU A 194 -1.32 8.85 14.80
C LEU A 194 -2.29 10.04 14.93
N SER A 195 -1.79 11.26 15.13
CA SER A 195 -2.63 12.46 15.28
C SER A 195 -3.52 12.76 14.05
N PRO A 196 -3.09 12.56 12.78
CA PRO A 196 -3.96 12.69 11.62
C PRO A 196 -5.16 11.74 11.65
N PHE A 197 -5.00 10.52 12.17
CA PHE A 197 -6.11 9.58 12.30
C PHE A 197 -7.12 10.00 13.37
N LYS A 198 -6.66 10.62 14.46
CA LYS A 198 -7.56 11.26 15.44
C LYS A 198 -8.37 12.39 14.80
N ASN A 199 -7.72 13.26 14.02
CA ASN A 199 -8.39 14.34 13.31
C ASN A 199 -9.40 13.79 12.28
N LEU A 200 -9.05 12.69 11.60
CA LEU A 200 -9.98 11.97 10.72
C LEU A 200 -11.23 11.52 11.50
N CYS A 201 -11.09 10.90 12.68
CA CYS A 201 -12.23 10.45 13.49
C CYS A 201 -13.17 11.61 13.80
N LEU A 202 -12.65 12.75 14.25
CA LEU A 202 -13.46 13.93 14.57
C LEU A 202 -14.23 14.42 13.33
N ARG A 203 -13.56 14.45 12.19
CA ARG A 203 -14.19 14.88 10.93
C ARG A 203 -15.23 13.90 10.43
N VAL A 204 -14.99 12.59 10.57
CA VAL A 204 -15.95 11.53 10.24
C VAL A 204 -17.19 11.65 11.12
N ASN A 205 -17.04 11.91 12.42
CA ASN A 205 -18.18 12.09 13.33
C ASN A 205 -19.09 13.26 12.89
N GLU A 206 -18.51 14.41 12.54
CA GLU A 206 -19.25 15.57 12.03
C GLU A 206 -20.01 15.24 10.74
N ILE A 207 -19.32 14.63 9.76
CA ILE A 207 -19.88 14.30 8.46
C ILE A 207 -20.97 13.24 8.61
N ASN A 208 -20.71 12.16 9.35
CA ASN A 208 -21.70 11.10 9.58
C ASN A 208 -22.95 11.64 10.27
N LYS A 209 -22.81 12.52 11.27
CA LYS A 209 -23.94 13.20 11.93
C LYS A 209 -24.75 14.03 10.93
N TRP A 210 -24.09 14.74 10.01
CA TRP A 210 -24.77 15.50 8.97
C TRP A 210 -25.61 14.60 8.06
N PHE A 211 -25.08 13.45 7.60
CA PHE A 211 -25.82 12.49 6.78
C PHE A 211 -27.02 11.90 7.55
N ILE A 212 -26.86 11.56 8.83
CA ILE A 212 -27.93 11.07 9.69
C ILE A 212 -29.05 12.12 9.81
N GLN A 213 -28.70 13.40 10.03
CA GLN A 213 -29.68 14.49 10.09
C GLN A 213 -30.46 14.69 8.78
N LYS A 214 -29.85 14.35 7.64
CA LYS A 214 -30.51 14.35 6.32
C LYS A 214 -31.33 13.08 6.06
N GLY A 215 -31.42 12.16 7.01
CA GLY A 215 -32.18 10.91 6.92
C GLY A 215 -31.38 9.71 6.36
N TYR A 216 -30.04 9.82 6.26
CA TYR A 216 -29.17 8.76 5.74
C TYR A 216 -28.34 8.13 6.88
N LEU A 217 -28.88 7.13 7.55
CA LEU A 217 -28.10 6.26 8.44
C LEU A 217 -27.43 5.16 7.60
N LEU A 218 -26.22 5.41 7.15
CA LEU A 218 -25.48 4.53 6.25
C LEU A 218 -24.78 3.41 7.03
N PRO A 219 -24.93 2.13 6.62
CA PRO A 219 -24.41 1.01 7.40
C PRO A 219 -22.88 0.87 7.38
N HIS A 220 -22.18 1.43 6.40
CA HIS A 220 -20.75 1.22 6.23
C HIS A 220 -19.96 2.53 6.29
N ILE A 221 -18.96 2.59 7.15
CA ILE A 221 -18.00 3.70 7.26
C ILE A 221 -16.61 3.16 7.00
N ASN A 222 -16.05 3.49 5.84
CA ASN A 222 -14.70 3.09 5.43
C ASN A 222 -13.72 4.22 5.72
N LEU A 223 -12.76 3.97 6.58
CA LEU A 223 -11.77 4.94 7.06
C LEU A 223 -10.50 4.94 6.21
N GLY A 224 -10.46 4.10 5.16
CA GLY A 224 -9.29 3.96 4.30
C GLY A 224 -8.11 3.32 5.00
N GLY A 225 -6.93 3.68 4.55
CA GLY A 225 -5.69 3.16 5.10
C GLY A 225 -4.74 4.29 5.51
N GLY A 226 -3.48 4.14 5.08
CA GLY A 226 -2.49 5.20 5.26
C GLY A 226 -1.42 4.89 6.31
N LEU A 227 -1.63 3.91 7.20
CA LEU A 227 -0.66 3.55 8.23
C LEU A 227 0.71 3.21 7.63
N GLY A 228 1.74 3.91 8.12
CA GLY A 228 3.12 3.82 7.66
C GLY A 228 3.91 2.69 8.31
N ILE A 229 5.13 2.48 7.80
CA ILE A 229 6.12 1.53 8.33
C ILE A 229 7.44 2.23 8.63
N ASN A 230 8.30 1.61 9.42
CA ASN A 230 9.64 2.11 9.68
C ASN A 230 10.62 1.61 8.60
N TYR A 231 10.98 2.51 7.67
CA TYR A 231 11.96 2.20 6.63
C TYR A 231 13.42 2.28 7.12
N LYS A 232 13.67 3.05 8.22
CA LYS A 232 15.02 3.27 8.73
C LYS A 232 15.52 2.09 9.56
N GLU A 233 14.65 1.57 10.42
CA GLU A 233 14.98 0.48 11.36
C GLU A 233 13.98 -0.69 11.22
N PRO A 234 14.01 -1.41 10.07
CA PRO A 234 13.03 -2.46 9.79
C PRO A 234 13.10 -3.65 10.74
N ASP A 235 14.27 -3.93 11.32
CA ASP A 235 14.41 -5.02 12.28
C ASP A 235 13.99 -4.64 13.70
N ALA A 236 14.13 -3.36 14.09
CA ALA A 236 13.70 -2.87 15.39
C ALA A 236 12.18 -2.78 15.49
N GLN A 237 11.51 -2.52 14.37
CA GLN A 237 10.05 -2.41 14.30
C GLN A 237 9.53 -3.15 13.05
N ALA A 238 9.73 -4.47 13.04
CA ALA A 238 9.29 -5.33 11.92
C ALA A 238 7.75 -5.40 11.82
N ILE A 239 7.04 -5.21 12.92
CA ILE A 239 5.57 -5.17 12.99
C ILE A 239 5.15 -3.79 13.48
N VAL A 240 4.22 -3.18 12.76
CA VAL A 240 3.67 -1.86 13.09
C VAL A 240 2.83 -1.94 14.38
N ASP A 241 2.73 -0.84 15.12
CA ASP A 241 1.85 -0.72 16.29
C ASP A 241 0.37 -0.65 15.87
N PHE A 242 -0.21 -1.82 15.58
CA PHE A 242 -1.63 -1.92 15.26
C PHE A 242 -2.54 -1.69 16.47
N GLU A 243 -2.06 -1.95 17.67
CA GLU A 243 -2.84 -1.69 18.89
C GLU A 243 -3.04 -0.19 19.08
N GLY A 244 -1.97 0.59 19.02
CA GLY A 244 -2.04 2.05 19.07
C GLY A 244 -2.91 2.62 17.94
N TYR A 245 -2.75 2.10 16.71
CA TYR A 245 -3.53 2.52 15.55
C TYR A 245 -5.04 2.30 15.76
N PHE A 246 -5.48 1.08 16.06
CA PHE A 246 -6.92 0.81 16.25
C PHE A 246 -7.49 1.46 17.52
N ASN A 247 -6.67 1.69 18.55
CA ASN A 247 -7.10 2.39 19.76
C ASN A 247 -7.50 3.84 19.48
N VAL A 248 -6.89 4.52 18.50
CA VAL A 248 -7.33 5.86 18.09
C VAL A 248 -8.80 5.84 17.66
N PHE A 249 -9.19 4.89 16.82
CA PHE A 249 -10.57 4.79 16.34
C PHE A 249 -11.53 4.35 17.44
N LYS A 250 -11.12 3.44 18.32
CA LYS A 250 -11.94 3.04 19.49
C LYS A 250 -12.23 4.22 20.43
N GLN A 251 -11.29 5.17 20.56
CA GLN A 251 -11.42 6.28 21.49
C GLN A 251 -12.12 7.49 20.91
N PHE A 252 -11.97 7.77 19.62
CA PHE A 252 -12.40 9.03 19.01
C PHE A 252 -13.49 8.92 17.96
N LEU A 253 -13.84 7.71 17.51
CA LEU A 253 -14.88 7.52 16.51
C LEU A 253 -16.24 7.28 17.21
N GLU A 254 -17.21 8.12 16.89
CA GLU A 254 -18.57 8.09 17.43
C GLU A 254 -19.54 7.66 16.33
N LEU A 255 -19.86 6.37 16.26
CA LEU A 255 -20.77 5.82 15.26
C LEU A 255 -22.01 5.21 15.91
N HIS A 256 -23.07 5.14 15.11
CA HIS A 256 -24.28 4.43 15.51
C HIS A 256 -23.99 2.91 15.63
N PRO A 257 -24.55 2.18 16.63
CA PRO A 257 -24.25 0.77 16.85
C PRO A 257 -24.51 -0.17 15.65
N SER A 258 -25.34 0.24 14.69
CA SER A 258 -25.59 -0.52 13.46
C SER A 258 -24.58 -0.28 12.35
N GLN A 259 -23.64 0.66 12.52
CA GLN A 259 -22.64 0.98 11.51
C GLN A 259 -21.42 0.07 11.65
N GLN A 260 -20.94 -0.41 10.53
CA GLN A 260 -19.72 -1.24 10.42
C GLN A 260 -18.54 -0.39 9.99
N ILE A 261 -17.36 -0.72 10.49
CA ILE A 261 -16.13 0.02 10.24
C ILE A 261 -15.24 -0.79 9.30
N HIS A 262 -14.77 -0.13 8.23
CA HIS A 262 -13.88 -0.73 7.24
C HIS A 262 -12.56 0.02 7.18
N PHE A 263 -11.47 -0.72 6.88
CA PHE A 263 -10.12 -0.19 6.67
C PHE A 263 -9.52 -0.77 5.39
N GLU A 264 -8.68 0.03 4.71
CA GLU A 264 -7.98 -0.33 3.47
C GLU A 264 -6.46 -0.33 3.71
N LEU A 265 -5.96 -1.39 4.33
CA LEU A 265 -4.55 -1.50 4.70
C LEU A 265 -3.72 -2.15 3.59
N GLY A 266 -2.61 -1.54 3.21
CA GLY A 266 -1.72 -2.07 2.19
C GLY A 266 -0.27 -2.11 2.68
N ARG A 267 0.42 -0.97 2.65
CA ARG A 267 1.83 -0.85 3.02
C ARG A 267 2.19 -1.51 4.35
N CYS A 268 1.43 -1.27 5.39
CA CYS A 268 1.70 -1.82 6.72
C CYS A 268 1.55 -3.35 6.81
N ILE A 269 0.87 -3.99 5.83
CA ILE A 269 0.75 -5.45 5.78
C ILE A 269 1.97 -6.08 5.11
N VAL A 270 2.34 -5.61 3.90
CA VAL A 270 3.34 -6.30 3.06
C VAL A 270 4.68 -5.57 2.97
N GLY A 271 4.77 -4.31 3.42
CA GLY A 271 5.98 -3.50 3.21
C GLY A 271 7.22 -4.12 3.83
N GLN A 272 7.12 -4.56 5.08
CA GLN A 272 8.25 -5.08 5.86
C GLN A 272 8.65 -6.50 5.49
N CYS A 273 7.75 -7.32 4.96
CA CYS A 273 8.06 -8.69 4.60
C CYS A 273 8.88 -8.82 3.30
N GLY A 274 8.91 -7.79 2.44
CA GLY A 274 9.62 -7.83 1.17
C GLY A 274 10.96 -7.10 1.21
N SER A 275 11.96 -7.67 0.53
CA SER A 275 13.26 -7.06 0.27
C SER A 275 13.68 -7.31 -1.17
N LEU A 276 14.28 -6.31 -1.83
CA LEU A 276 14.92 -6.50 -3.13
C LEU A 276 16.35 -6.97 -2.89
N ILE A 277 16.69 -8.14 -3.41
CA ILE A 277 18.03 -8.73 -3.34
C ILE A 277 18.73 -8.51 -4.68
N SER A 278 19.92 -7.94 -4.63
CA SER A 278 20.71 -7.55 -5.78
C SER A 278 22.17 -7.92 -5.58
N LYS A 279 22.94 -7.99 -6.64
CA LYS A 279 24.37 -8.30 -6.63
C LYS A 279 25.18 -7.09 -7.10
N VAL A 280 26.31 -6.85 -6.45
CA VAL A 280 27.29 -5.85 -6.90
C VAL A 280 27.98 -6.33 -8.18
N LEU A 281 27.78 -5.60 -9.26
CA LEU A 281 28.46 -5.84 -10.53
C LEU A 281 29.86 -5.26 -10.52
N TYR A 282 30.00 -4.01 -10.09
CA TYR A 282 31.26 -3.28 -10.09
C TYR A 282 31.34 -2.29 -8.93
N ILE A 283 32.55 -2.05 -8.46
CA ILE A 283 32.90 -0.89 -7.63
C ILE A 283 33.66 0.09 -8.54
N LYS A 284 33.18 1.34 -8.57
CA LYS A 284 33.88 2.41 -9.29
C LYS A 284 34.31 3.48 -8.28
N ASN A 285 35.62 3.63 -8.14
CA ASN A 285 36.20 4.65 -7.28
C ASN A 285 36.31 5.96 -8.06
N GLY A 286 35.65 7.01 -7.58
CA GLY A 286 35.81 8.37 -8.05
C GLY A 286 36.69 9.18 -7.11
N ILE A 287 36.91 10.45 -7.43
CA ILE A 287 37.75 11.34 -6.61
C ILE A 287 37.12 11.58 -5.24
N ASN A 288 35.79 11.83 -5.20
CA ASN A 288 35.06 12.17 -3.98
C ASN A 288 33.98 11.16 -3.61
N THR A 289 33.68 10.19 -4.50
CA THR A 289 32.56 9.29 -4.34
C THR A 289 32.90 7.89 -4.84
N ASN A 290 32.64 6.88 -4.04
CA ASN A 290 32.69 5.50 -4.47
C ASN A 290 31.29 5.04 -4.89
N PHE A 291 31.19 4.35 -6.00
CA PHE A 291 29.93 3.81 -6.51
C PHE A 291 29.92 2.29 -6.36
N ALA A 292 28.86 1.75 -5.78
CA ALA A 292 28.54 0.33 -5.89
C ALA A 292 27.42 0.18 -6.93
N ILE A 293 27.79 -0.38 -8.08
CA ILE A 293 26.88 -0.57 -9.22
C ILE A 293 26.24 -1.96 -9.08
N LEU A 294 24.92 -1.97 -8.95
CA LEU A 294 24.11 -3.16 -8.76
C LEU A 294 23.56 -3.69 -10.10
N ASP A 295 23.11 -4.94 -10.11
CA ASP A 295 22.31 -5.51 -11.21
C ASP A 295 20.82 -5.14 -11.13
N ALA A 296 20.32 -4.68 -9.98
CA ALA A 296 19.01 -4.02 -9.84
C ALA A 296 19.11 -2.52 -10.10
N GLY A 297 18.05 -1.93 -10.63
CA GLY A 297 17.93 -0.49 -10.85
C GLY A 297 16.55 0.05 -10.54
N MET A 298 16.30 1.28 -10.98
CA MET A 298 14.98 1.92 -10.85
C MET A 298 13.86 1.14 -11.55
N THR A 299 14.20 0.26 -12.47
CA THR A 299 13.27 -0.65 -13.15
C THR A 299 12.68 -1.69 -12.21
N GLU A 300 13.43 -2.15 -11.22
CA GLU A 300 12.96 -3.08 -10.21
C GLU A 300 12.36 -2.36 -9.01
N LEU A 301 12.92 -1.21 -8.58
CA LEU A 301 12.40 -0.43 -7.45
C LEU A 301 12.47 1.08 -7.75
N ILE A 302 11.42 1.63 -8.33
CA ILE A 302 11.36 3.02 -8.77
C ILE A 302 11.28 4.05 -7.63
N ARG A 303 10.86 3.65 -6.43
CA ARG A 303 10.52 4.56 -5.34
C ARG A 303 11.63 5.54 -4.92
N PRO A 304 12.91 5.16 -4.84
CA PRO A 304 13.98 6.14 -4.57
C PRO A 304 14.09 7.21 -5.65
N ALA A 305 14.00 6.84 -6.93
CA ALA A 305 14.05 7.79 -8.04
C ALA A 305 12.81 8.70 -8.12
N LEU A 306 11.60 8.13 -7.92
CA LEU A 306 10.32 8.84 -8.11
C LEU A 306 9.94 9.70 -6.90
N TYR A 307 10.15 9.21 -5.68
CA TYR A 307 9.69 9.84 -4.44
C TYR A 307 10.83 10.26 -3.51
N GLN A 308 12.08 10.04 -3.90
CA GLN A 308 13.24 10.15 -3.00
C GLN A 308 13.05 9.30 -1.72
N ALA A 309 12.33 8.18 -1.88
CA ALA A 309 11.98 7.30 -0.77
C ALA A 309 13.23 6.60 -0.23
N TYR A 310 13.39 6.68 1.08
CA TYR A 310 14.45 5.96 1.77
C TYR A 310 14.10 4.47 1.90
N HIS A 311 15.07 3.61 1.64
CA HIS A 311 15.08 2.19 2.00
C HIS A 311 16.40 1.88 2.69
N LYS A 312 16.38 1.09 3.76
CA LYS A 312 17.63 0.60 4.39
C LYS A 312 18.34 -0.32 3.42
N ILE A 313 19.63 -0.06 3.19
CA ILE A 313 20.49 -0.83 2.29
C ILE A 313 21.56 -1.50 3.12
N GLU A 314 21.75 -2.79 2.92
CA GLU A 314 22.68 -3.62 3.69
C GLU A 314 23.50 -4.51 2.77
N ASN A 315 24.83 -4.58 2.97
CA ASN A 315 25.65 -5.65 2.40
C ASN A 315 25.47 -6.89 3.28
N ILE A 316 24.76 -7.89 2.76
CA ILE A 316 24.42 -9.10 3.50
C ILE A 316 25.48 -10.20 3.34
N SER A 317 26.45 -10.08 2.43
CA SER A 317 27.56 -11.02 2.27
C SER A 317 28.59 -10.88 3.39
N THR A 318 28.87 -9.66 3.85
CA THR A 318 29.92 -9.39 4.84
C THR A 318 29.47 -9.56 6.29
N ASN A 319 28.17 -9.52 6.56
CA ASN A 319 27.62 -9.66 7.93
C ASN A 319 27.92 -11.02 8.59
N TYR A 320 28.48 -12.00 7.86
CA TYR A 320 28.76 -13.36 8.35
C TYR A 320 30.25 -13.69 8.51
N GLU A 321 31.14 -12.90 7.92
CA GLU A 321 32.59 -13.11 8.12
C GLU A 321 33.09 -12.60 9.47
N ILE A 322 32.26 -11.79 10.18
CA ILE A 322 32.66 -11.19 11.45
C ILE A 322 32.22 -12.06 12.63
N VAL A 323 32.86 -13.18 12.80
CA VAL A 323 32.81 -14.01 14.04
C VAL A 323 33.73 -13.46 15.13
N ASN A 324 34.40 -12.34 14.89
CA ASN A 324 35.29 -11.75 15.90
C ASN A 324 34.73 -10.41 16.43
N PRO A 325 34.18 -10.40 17.66
CA PRO A 325 33.56 -9.17 18.25
C PRO A 325 34.59 -8.05 18.50
N GLN A 326 35.89 -8.28 18.29
CA GLN A 326 36.96 -7.33 18.56
C GLN A 326 37.47 -6.58 17.33
N SER A 327 37.04 -6.92 16.12
CA SER A 327 37.42 -6.16 14.91
C SER A 327 36.42 -5.01 14.69
N SER A 328 36.90 -3.77 14.77
CA SER A 328 36.14 -2.60 14.34
C SER A 328 35.83 -2.71 12.85
N ILE A 329 34.55 -2.81 12.47
CA ILE A 329 34.16 -2.78 11.07
C ILE A 329 34.46 -1.38 10.53
N ILE A 330 35.34 -1.30 9.57
CA ILE A 330 35.57 -0.05 8.83
C ILE A 330 34.43 0.07 7.80
N ASN A 331 33.58 1.08 7.96
CA ASN A 331 32.55 1.39 6.98
C ASN A 331 33.06 2.41 5.97
N TYR A 332 32.73 2.16 4.72
CA TYR A 332 32.98 3.04 3.59
C TYR A 332 31.67 3.67 3.11
N LYS A 333 31.74 4.84 2.51
CA LYS A 333 30.58 5.51 1.90
C LYS A 333 30.50 5.16 0.43
N TYR A 334 29.34 4.68 0.01
CA TYR A 334 29.02 4.37 -1.37
C TYR A 334 27.75 5.07 -1.83
N ASP A 335 27.72 5.55 -3.07
CA ASP A 335 26.47 5.77 -3.77
C ASP A 335 26.06 4.43 -4.41
N ILE A 336 24.88 3.96 -4.04
CA ILE A 336 24.33 2.68 -4.49
C ILE A 336 23.48 2.96 -5.71
N VAL A 337 23.93 2.52 -6.88
CA VAL A 337 23.35 2.86 -8.18
C VAL A 337 23.02 1.62 -8.99
N GLY A 338 22.03 1.72 -9.86
CA GLY A 338 21.63 0.66 -10.77
C GLY A 338 22.32 0.75 -12.14
N PRO A 339 21.94 -0.14 -13.08
CA PRO A 339 22.52 -0.25 -14.41
C PRO A 339 21.82 0.60 -15.47
N ILE A 340 20.78 1.36 -15.10
CA ILE A 340 19.96 2.12 -16.05
C ILE A 340 20.72 3.38 -16.49
N CYS A 341 20.61 3.76 -17.78
CA CYS A 341 21.29 4.91 -18.35
C CYS A 341 20.66 6.24 -17.95
N GLU A 342 20.39 6.42 -16.65
CA GLU A 342 19.78 7.60 -16.06
C GLU A 342 20.50 7.98 -14.75
N SER A 343 20.75 9.26 -14.54
CA SER A 343 21.36 9.74 -13.28
C SER A 343 20.43 9.61 -12.08
N SER A 344 19.14 9.42 -12.31
CA SER A 344 18.11 9.12 -11.29
C SER A 344 18.16 7.69 -10.79
N ASP A 345 18.86 6.77 -11.47
CA ASP A 345 19.00 5.38 -11.09
C ASP A 345 19.94 5.21 -9.90
N CYS A 346 19.47 5.66 -8.74
CA CYS A 346 20.22 5.69 -7.49
C CYS A 346 19.30 5.29 -6.33
N PHE A 347 19.67 4.24 -5.59
CA PHE A 347 18.93 3.77 -4.42
C PHE A 347 19.29 4.56 -3.15
N GLY A 348 20.51 5.08 -3.06
CA GLY A 348 20.94 5.88 -1.92
C GLY A 348 22.32 6.47 -2.13
N LYS A 349 22.54 7.67 -1.60
CA LYS A 349 23.82 8.38 -1.64
C LYS A 349 24.54 8.30 -0.31
N ALA A 350 25.87 8.19 -0.36
CA ALA A 350 26.75 8.14 0.80
C ALA A 350 26.32 7.09 1.85
N VAL A 351 25.82 5.94 1.39
CA VAL A 351 25.38 4.83 2.23
C VAL A 351 26.60 4.22 2.92
N ASN A 352 26.54 4.07 4.24
CA ASN A 352 27.61 3.43 5.02
C ASN A 352 27.46 1.91 4.91
N LEU A 353 28.42 1.26 4.25
CA LEU A 353 28.51 -0.20 4.14
C LEU A 353 29.92 -0.66 4.55
N PRO A 354 30.08 -1.92 5.00
CA PRO A 354 31.40 -2.55 5.08
C PRO A 354 32.12 -2.49 3.72
N GLU A 355 33.40 -2.82 3.69
CA GLU A 355 34.12 -2.95 2.42
C GLU A 355 33.31 -3.88 1.50
N THR A 356 32.93 -3.33 0.35
CA THR A 356 32.00 -3.97 -0.61
C THR A 356 32.74 -4.27 -1.89
N LYS A 357 32.56 -5.47 -2.43
CA LYS A 357 33.27 -5.97 -3.62
C LYS A 357 32.29 -6.58 -4.64
N ARG A 358 32.79 -6.78 -5.86
CA ARG A 358 32.04 -7.49 -6.92
C ARG A 358 31.59 -8.87 -6.41
N GLY A 359 30.31 -9.17 -6.65
CA GLY A 359 29.66 -10.42 -6.27
C GLY A 359 28.97 -10.38 -4.91
N ASP A 360 29.21 -9.36 -4.08
CA ASP A 360 28.50 -9.21 -2.82
C ASP A 360 26.99 -9.03 -3.04
N LEU A 361 26.19 -9.60 -2.15
CA LEU A 361 24.75 -9.46 -2.14
C LEU A 361 24.35 -8.23 -1.31
N ILE A 362 23.54 -7.40 -1.92
CA ILE A 362 22.93 -6.21 -1.30
C ILE A 362 21.45 -6.46 -1.11
N ALA A 363 20.95 -6.19 0.09
CA ALA A 363 19.53 -6.19 0.37
C ALA A 363 19.01 -4.75 0.50
N ILE A 364 17.97 -4.40 -0.26
CA ILE A 364 17.21 -3.16 -0.14
C ILE A 364 15.91 -3.51 0.57
N ARG A 365 15.83 -3.11 1.86
CA ARG A 365 14.82 -3.57 2.82
C ARG A 365 13.48 -2.88 2.65
N SER A 366 12.43 -3.49 3.21
CA SER A 366 11.07 -2.92 3.25
C SER A 366 10.52 -2.58 1.86
N ALA A 367 10.83 -3.41 0.87
CA ALA A 367 10.43 -3.21 -0.53
C ALA A 367 9.17 -4.00 -0.92
N GLY A 368 8.49 -4.65 0.04
CA GLY A 368 7.33 -5.49 -0.23
C GLY A 368 6.08 -4.75 -0.69
N ALA A 369 5.99 -3.43 -0.42
CA ALA A 369 4.90 -2.58 -0.88
C ALA A 369 5.38 -1.55 -1.89
N TYR A 370 4.67 -1.41 -3.01
CA TYR A 370 4.97 -0.44 -4.08
C TYR A 370 6.38 -0.61 -4.66
N GLY A 371 6.93 -1.82 -4.60
CA GLY A 371 8.17 -2.23 -5.23
C GLY A 371 7.88 -2.98 -6.52
N GLU A 372 7.78 -4.32 -6.43
CA GLU A 372 7.52 -5.21 -7.58
C GLU A 372 6.32 -4.75 -8.43
N VAL A 373 5.23 -4.30 -7.81
CA VAL A 373 4.02 -3.85 -8.50
C VAL A 373 4.23 -2.60 -9.36
N MET A 374 5.29 -1.84 -9.13
CA MET A 374 5.68 -0.65 -9.89
C MET A 374 6.89 -0.89 -10.80
N SER A 375 7.35 -2.13 -10.92
CA SER A 375 8.47 -2.47 -11.83
C SER A 375 8.13 -2.18 -13.29
N SER A 376 9.17 -1.95 -14.10
CA SER A 376 9.02 -1.62 -15.51
C SER A 376 10.08 -2.33 -16.36
N LYS A 377 9.83 -2.38 -17.68
CA LYS A 377 10.77 -2.97 -18.66
C LYS A 377 11.63 -1.92 -19.38
N TYR A 378 11.84 -0.77 -18.75
CA TYR A 378 12.70 0.27 -19.34
C TYR A 378 14.10 -0.29 -19.61
N ASN A 379 14.73 0.13 -20.67
CA ASN A 379 15.94 -0.46 -21.26
C ASN A 379 15.81 -1.96 -21.62
N LEU A 380 14.58 -2.47 -21.86
CA LEU A 380 14.29 -3.88 -22.16
C LEU A 380 14.80 -4.86 -21.08
N ARG A 381 14.74 -4.43 -19.81
CA ARG A 381 15.08 -5.27 -18.67
C ARG A 381 14.05 -6.39 -18.50
N ASP A 382 14.50 -7.52 -18.00
CA ASP A 382 13.66 -8.67 -17.71
C ASP A 382 12.71 -8.39 -16.53
N ASP A 383 11.62 -9.18 -16.45
CA ASP A 383 10.75 -9.16 -15.29
C ASP A 383 11.51 -9.65 -14.05
N VAL A 384 11.40 -8.90 -12.96
CA VAL A 384 11.98 -9.30 -11.68
C VAL A 384 11.27 -10.53 -11.11
N LYS A 385 12.03 -11.49 -10.60
CA LYS A 385 11.50 -12.72 -9.98
C LYS A 385 11.13 -12.50 -8.53
N SER A 386 10.23 -13.33 -8.00
CA SER A 386 9.83 -13.33 -6.59
C SER A 386 10.08 -14.68 -5.95
N VAL A 387 10.64 -14.67 -4.74
CA VAL A 387 11.00 -15.82 -3.93
C VAL A 387 10.33 -15.72 -2.57
N PHE A 388 9.69 -16.80 -2.15
CA PHE A 388 8.97 -16.91 -0.89
C PHE A 388 9.62 -18.01 -0.04
N ASP A 389 9.73 -17.84 1.28
CA ASP A 389 10.19 -18.86 2.21
C ASP A 389 9.05 -19.52 3.01
#